data_5131025ffd1c9f4520294d523ecad3aa
#
_entry.id   5131025ffd1c9f4520294d523ecad3aa
#
_cell.length_a   1.000
_cell.length_b   1.000
_cell.length_c   1.000
_cell.angle_alpha   90.00
_cell.angle_beta   90.00
_cell.angle_gamma   90.00
#
_symmetry.space_group_name_H-M   'P 1'
#
loop_
_entity.id
_entity.type
_entity.pdbx_description
1 polymer ?
#
loop_
_entity_poly.entity_id
_entity_poly.type
_entity_poly.pdbx_seq_one_letter_code
_entity_poly.pdbx_strand_id
1 'polypeptide(L)'
;MFRYAIARGKAKSDPAQPLVGAIPSAKGKNFPSITDPASVAGMLRAFDEFHGTFIVQCALKLAPMLFARPGELRKAEWSDIDLDRAEWRYVVSKTKNDHLVPLPRQAVETLRELHAPTGAGRYVFPGTGSAKTMSGNTINAALRRLGYDTKTEITGHGFRAMARTILDEVLQVRPDLIEHQLAHAVKDPNGRAYHRTAHLPERKKMMQQWADYLDKLKAGADVIPLHGSAA
;
A
#
# COMPACT_ATOMS: atom_id res chain seq x y z
N MET A 1 0.14 2.55 -31.47
CA MET A 1 0.75 3.49 -32.46
C MET A 1 0.17 3.28 -33.84
N PHE A 2 0.23 2.12 -34.48
CA PHE A 2 -0.31 1.87 -35.82
C PHE A 2 -1.80 2.19 -36.01
N ARG A 3 -2.69 1.79 -35.07
CA ARG A 3 -4.12 2.12 -35.12
C ARG A 3 -4.38 3.62 -35.28
N TYR A 4 -3.61 4.45 -34.59
CA TYR A 4 -3.69 5.90 -34.71
C TYR A 4 -3.19 6.41 -36.09
N ALA A 5 -2.10 5.83 -36.57
CA ALA A 5 -1.56 6.17 -37.88
C ALA A 5 -2.52 5.78 -39.02
N ILE A 6 -3.18 4.63 -38.93
CA ILE A 6 -4.21 4.17 -39.86
C ILE A 6 -5.41 5.13 -39.82
N ALA A 7 -5.91 5.47 -38.66
CA ALA A 7 -7.03 6.39 -38.47
C ALA A 7 -6.75 7.79 -39.03
N ARG A 8 -5.48 8.18 -39.11
CA ARG A 8 -5.00 9.46 -39.71
C ARG A 8 -4.55 9.33 -41.16
N GLY A 9 -4.76 8.18 -41.81
CA GLY A 9 -4.34 7.95 -43.19
C GLY A 9 -2.81 7.89 -43.41
N LYS A 10 -2.01 7.81 -42.32
CA LYS A 10 -0.53 7.78 -42.36
C LYS A 10 0.05 6.37 -42.48
N ALA A 11 -0.76 5.32 -42.31
CA ALA A 11 -0.39 3.95 -42.56
C ALA A 11 -1.58 3.19 -43.15
N LYS A 12 -1.32 2.24 -44.06
CA LYS A 12 -2.35 1.42 -44.69
C LYS A 12 -2.75 0.21 -43.83
N SER A 13 -1.83 -0.33 -43.06
CA SER A 13 -2.03 -1.52 -42.23
C SER A 13 -1.11 -1.52 -40.98
N ASP A 14 -1.44 -2.36 -40.04
CA ASP A 14 -0.58 -2.65 -38.88
C ASP A 14 0.19 -3.96 -39.16
N PRO A 15 1.50 -3.92 -39.41
CA PRO A 15 2.29 -5.12 -39.70
C PRO A 15 2.42 -6.04 -38.47
N ALA A 16 2.12 -5.56 -37.27
CA ALA A 16 2.12 -6.36 -36.06
C ALA A 16 0.77 -7.05 -35.77
N GLN A 17 -0.28 -6.75 -36.53
CA GLN A 17 -1.61 -7.32 -36.31
C GLN A 17 -1.63 -8.87 -36.38
N PRO A 18 -0.91 -9.55 -37.30
CA PRO A 18 -0.85 -11.01 -37.31
C PRO A 18 -0.18 -11.63 -36.09
N LEU A 19 0.59 -10.82 -35.32
CA LEU A 19 1.30 -11.28 -34.11
C LEU A 19 0.41 -11.16 -32.85
N VAL A 20 -0.78 -10.58 -32.96
CA VAL A 20 -1.71 -10.50 -31.83
C VAL A 20 -2.16 -11.90 -31.44
N GLY A 21 -1.79 -12.32 -30.23
CA GLY A 21 -2.07 -13.69 -29.73
C GLY A 21 -1.01 -14.74 -30.08
N ALA A 22 -0.04 -14.45 -30.98
CA ALA A 22 1.05 -15.36 -31.31
C ALA A 22 2.06 -15.51 -30.17
N ILE A 23 2.20 -14.47 -29.33
CA ILE A 23 3.06 -14.52 -28.14
C ILE A 23 2.14 -14.69 -26.92
N PRO A 24 2.29 -15.80 -26.16
CA PRO A 24 1.53 -15.97 -24.94
C PRO A 24 1.77 -14.79 -23.97
N SER A 25 0.70 -14.25 -23.41
CA SER A 25 0.83 -13.24 -22.38
C SER A 25 1.68 -13.77 -21.23
N ALA A 26 2.74 -13.09 -20.86
CA ALA A 26 3.49 -13.44 -19.67
C ALA A 26 2.55 -13.45 -18.46
N LYS A 27 2.45 -14.60 -17.78
CA LYS A 27 1.70 -14.67 -16.52
C LYS A 27 2.39 -13.73 -15.53
N GLY A 28 1.68 -12.69 -15.11
CA GLY A 28 2.17 -11.79 -14.06
C GLY A 28 2.45 -12.61 -12.79
N LYS A 29 3.65 -12.48 -12.22
CA LYS A 29 3.92 -13.02 -10.88
C LYS A 29 3.34 -12.06 -9.86
N ASN A 30 2.63 -12.59 -8.88
CA ASN A 30 2.23 -11.83 -7.70
C ASN A 30 3.49 -11.42 -6.92
N PHE A 31 3.44 -10.27 -6.28
CA PHE A 31 4.52 -9.87 -5.37
C PHE A 31 4.53 -10.79 -4.15
N PRO A 32 5.70 -11.25 -3.70
CA PRO A 32 5.82 -12.05 -2.49
C PRO A 32 5.22 -11.30 -1.29
N SER A 33 4.54 -12.04 -0.43
CA SER A 33 3.83 -11.48 0.73
C SER A 33 3.77 -12.50 1.85
N ILE A 34 4.12 -12.08 3.05
CA ILE A 34 3.90 -12.84 4.28
C ILE A 34 2.46 -12.57 4.73
N THR A 35 1.67 -13.63 4.90
CA THR A 35 0.26 -13.54 5.34
C THR A 35 -0.02 -14.31 6.62
N ASP A 36 0.91 -15.15 7.06
CA ASP A 36 0.84 -15.86 8.34
C ASP A 36 1.04 -14.88 9.50
N PRO A 37 0.10 -14.79 10.48
CA PRO A 37 0.16 -13.85 11.59
C PRO A 37 1.43 -13.95 12.44
N ALA A 38 1.94 -15.16 12.70
CA ALA A 38 3.15 -15.34 13.50
C ALA A 38 4.40 -14.78 12.80
N SER A 39 4.50 -15.00 11.48
CA SER A 39 5.57 -14.45 10.63
C SER A 39 5.45 -12.93 10.51
N VAL A 40 4.23 -12.39 10.40
CA VAL A 40 3.99 -10.94 10.42
C VAL A 40 4.43 -10.34 11.75
N ALA A 41 4.10 -10.97 12.89
CA ALA A 41 4.54 -10.54 14.20
C ALA A 41 6.07 -10.45 14.31
N GLY A 42 6.77 -11.48 13.82
CA GLY A 42 8.24 -11.50 13.75
C GLY A 42 8.79 -10.34 12.92
N MET A 43 8.19 -10.10 11.76
CA MET A 43 8.58 -8.99 10.87
C MET A 43 8.37 -7.62 11.51
N LEU A 44 7.24 -7.40 12.18
CA LEU A 44 6.95 -6.13 12.84
C LEU A 44 7.93 -5.83 13.98
N ARG A 45 8.34 -6.85 14.76
CA ARG A 45 9.39 -6.71 15.78
C ARG A 45 10.74 -6.39 15.16
N ALA A 46 11.09 -7.05 14.05
CA ALA A 46 12.33 -6.75 13.33
C ALA A 46 12.38 -5.30 12.79
N PHE A 47 11.23 -4.67 12.50
CA PHE A 47 11.21 -3.26 12.11
C PHE A 47 11.63 -2.31 13.23
N ASP A 48 11.35 -2.64 14.50
CA ASP A 48 11.79 -1.84 15.64
C ASP A 48 13.32 -1.95 15.84
N GLU A 49 13.92 -3.09 15.48
CA GLU A 49 15.37 -3.33 15.52
C GLU A 49 16.10 -2.78 14.27
N PHE A 50 15.39 -2.17 13.33
CA PHE A 50 16.03 -1.67 12.12
C PHE A 50 16.92 -0.45 12.36
N HIS A 51 18.23 -0.62 12.20
CA HIS A 51 19.20 0.45 12.28
C HIS A 51 19.35 1.17 10.92
N GLY A 52 18.63 2.25 10.75
CA GLY A 52 18.65 3.12 9.56
C GLY A 52 18.30 4.55 9.91
N THR A 53 18.10 5.39 8.91
CA THR A 53 17.65 6.76 9.17
C THR A 53 16.23 6.76 9.73
N PHE A 54 15.91 7.72 10.58
CA PHE A 54 14.59 7.88 11.19
C PHE A 54 13.46 7.90 10.12
N ILE A 55 13.69 8.55 8.98
CA ILE A 55 12.77 8.59 7.85
C ILE A 55 12.46 7.18 7.35
N VAL A 56 13.46 6.31 7.23
CA VAL A 56 13.28 4.93 6.75
C VAL A 56 12.59 4.07 7.82
N GLN A 57 12.89 4.27 9.10
CA GLN A 57 12.19 3.60 10.21
C GLN A 57 10.69 3.93 10.19
N CYS A 58 10.33 5.21 10.05
CA CYS A 58 8.94 5.63 9.91
C CYS A 58 8.28 5.04 8.65
N ALA A 59 9.00 5.00 7.52
CA ALA A 59 8.50 4.41 6.29
C ALA A 59 8.22 2.90 6.44
N LEU A 60 9.07 2.15 7.16
CA LEU A 60 8.86 0.72 7.46
C LEU A 60 7.62 0.51 8.35
N LYS A 61 7.40 1.36 9.35
CA LYS A 61 6.21 1.29 10.23
C LYS A 61 4.93 1.61 9.46
N LEU A 62 4.95 2.65 8.63
CA LEU A 62 3.77 3.13 7.91
C LEU A 62 3.41 2.26 6.71
N ALA A 63 4.38 1.60 6.05
CA ALA A 63 4.12 0.81 4.85
C ALA A 63 3.11 -0.34 5.05
N PRO A 64 3.25 -1.24 6.05
CA PRO A 64 2.26 -2.27 6.33
C PRO A 64 0.97 -1.71 6.92
N MET A 65 1.05 -0.63 7.71
CA MET A 65 -0.10 -0.03 8.39
C MET A 65 -1.07 0.64 7.41
N LEU A 66 -0.55 1.39 6.44
CA LEU A 66 -1.35 2.12 5.46
C LEU A 66 -1.61 1.31 4.19
N PHE A 67 -0.83 0.26 3.94
CA PHE A 67 -0.83 -0.59 2.74
C PHE A 67 -1.13 0.17 1.43
N ALA A 68 -0.68 1.43 1.36
CA ALA A 68 -0.66 2.23 0.16
C ALA A 68 0.35 1.65 -0.86
N ARG A 69 0.22 2.03 -2.14
CA ARG A 69 1.26 1.62 -3.10
C ARG A 69 2.61 2.24 -2.71
N PRO A 70 3.73 1.49 -2.77
CA PRO A 70 5.04 2.02 -2.40
C PRO A 70 5.42 3.31 -3.14
N GLY A 71 4.96 3.45 -4.40
CA GLY A 71 5.14 4.67 -5.19
C GLY A 71 4.38 5.87 -4.66
N GLU A 72 3.18 5.65 -4.09
CA GLU A 72 2.37 6.69 -3.47
C GLU A 72 2.96 7.07 -2.11
N LEU A 73 3.26 6.08 -1.27
CA LEU A 73 3.83 6.33 0.06
C LEU A 73 5.12 7.17 -0.03
N ARG A 74 6.10 6.76 -0.85
CA ARG A 74 7.37 7.48 -0.96
C ARG A 74 7.26 8.90 -1.51
N LYS A 75 6.17 9.20 -2.23
CA LYS A 75 5.91 10.51 -2.84
C LYS A 75 4.90 11.33 -2.05
N ALA A 76 4.48 10.86 -0.88
CA ALA A 76 3.54 11.57 -0.03
C ALA A 76 4.06 12.99 0.25
N GLU A 77 3.18 13.97 0.12
CA GLU A 77 3.45 15.37 0.39
C GLU A 77 2.72 15.80 1.66
N TRP A 78 3.33 16.68 2.42
CA TRP A 78 2.71 17.19 3.66
C TRP A 78 1.42 17.96 3.38
N SER A 79 1.33 18.62 2.23
CA SER A 79 0.10 19.31 1.79
C SER A 79 -1.10 18.37 1.59
N ASP A 80 -0.86 17.10 1.42
CA ASP A 80 -1.90 16.09 1.17
C ASP A 80 -2.36 15.40 2.47
N ILE A 81 -1.72 15.71 3.62
CA ILE A 81 -1.97 15.07 4.91
C ILE A 81 -2.61 16.06 5.87
N ASP A 82 -3.80 15.72 6.33
CA ASP A 82 -4.51 16.42 7.41
C ASP A 82 -4.40 15.58 8.69
N LEU A 83 -3.47 15.95 9.57
CA LEU A 83 -3.21 15.23 10.82
C LEU A 83 -4.34 15.39 11.84
N ASP A 84 -5.13 16.48 11.77
CA ASP A 84 -6.22 16.74 12.70
C ASP A 84 -7.48 15.96 12.31
N ARG A 85 -7.75 15.84 11.01
CA ARG A 85 -8.81 14.98 10.48
C ARG A 85 -8.41 13.53 10.37
N ALA A 86 -7.12 13.22 10.55
CA ALA A 86 -6.52 11.92 10.36
C ALA A 86 -6.80 11.36 8.94
N GLU A 87 -6.46 12.13 7.92
CA GLU A 87 -6.74 11.82 6.52
C GLU A 87 -5.53 12.15 5.63
N TRP A 88 -5.22 11.24 4.71
CA TRP A 88 -4.27 11.46 3.63
C TRP A 88 -5.00 11.40 2.30
N ARG A 89 -4.92 12.47 1.51
CA ARG A 89 -5.63 12.64 0.23
C ARG A 89 -4.63 12.81 -0.90
N TYR A 90 -4.70 11.97 -1.92
CA TYR A 90 -3.81 12.07 -3.07
C TYR A 90 -4.46 11.58 -4.36
N VAL A 91 -3.88 11.94 -5.50
CA VAL A 91 -4.27 11.44 -6.82
C VAL A 91 -3.49 10.18 -7.13
N VAL A 92 -4.19 9.05 -7.31
CA VAL A 92 -3.57 7.76 -7.65
C VAL A 92 -2.83 7.86 -8.98
N SER A 93 -1.52 7.62 -8.97
CA SER A 93 -0.66 7.80 -10.15
C SER A 93 -1.11 6.96 -11.35
N LYS A 94 -1.60 5.73 -11.12
CA LYS A 94 -1.98 4.77 -12.16
C LYS A 94 -3.34 5.08 -12.79
N THR A 95 -4.35 5.43 -11.98
CA THR A 95 -5.75 5.59 -12.44
C THR A 95 -6.17 7.04 -12.57
N LYS A 96 -5.36 7.97 -12.06
CA LYS A 96 -5.65 9.41 -12.00
C LYS A 96 -6.91 9.78 -11.20
N ASN A 97 -7.36 8.89 -10.34
CA ASN A 97 -8.49 9.11 -9.45
C ASN A 97 -8.00 9.64 -8.11
N ASP A 98 -8.78 10.53 -7.50
CA ASP A 98 -8.52 10.95 -6.13
C ASP A 98 -8.78 9.78 -5.18
N HIS A 99 -7.93 9.67 -4.18
CA HIS A 99 -8.02 8.67 -3.14
C HIS A 99 -7.85 9.30 -1.77
N LEU A 100 -8.64 8.84 -0.80
CA LEU A 100 -8.55 9.21 0.59
C LEU A 100 -8.19 7.97 1.40
N VAL A 101 -7.12 8.07 2.18
CA VAL A 101 -6.68 7.05 3.15
C VAL A 101 -6.96 7.57 4.56
N PRO A 102 -7.88 6.95 5.31
CA PRO A 102 -8.02 7.23 6.74
C PRO A 102 -6.77 6.80 7.48
N LEU A 103 -6.26 7.67 8.34
CA LEU A 103 -5.06 7.41 9.13
C LEU A 103 -5.47 6.86 10.51
N PRO A 104 -5.06 5.67 10.92
CA PRO A 104 -5.23 5.21 12.28
C PRO A 104 -4.35 6.03 13.24
N ARG A 105 -4.67 6.01 14.53
CA ARG A 105 -3.98 6.77 15.58
C ARG A 105 -2.46 6.57 15.52
N GLN A 106 -1.99 5.34 15.39
CA GLN A 106 -0.57 4.99 15.33
C GLN A 106 0.15 5.61 14.10
N ALA A 107 -0.56 5.71 12.98
CA ALA A 107 -0.01 6.38 11.80
C ALA A 107 0.08 7.89 12.01
N VAL A 108 -0.92 8.51 12.65
CA VAL A 108 -0.88 9.94 12.99
C VAL A 108 0.27 10.25 13.95
N GLU A 109 0.48 9.41 14.97
CA GLU A 109 1.58 9.53 15.91
C GLU A 109 2.93 9.49 15.19
N THR A 110 3.15 8.47 14.35
CA THR A 110 4.38 8.33 13.56
C THR A 110 4.58 9.51 12.60
N LEU A 111 3.51 10.00 11.97
CA LEU A 111 3.58 11.15 11.06
C LEU A 111 3.86 12.46 11.80
N ARG A 112 3.33 12.65 13.01
CA ARG A 112 3.65 13.82 13.85
C ARG A 112 5.12 13.83 14.27
N GLU A 113 5.67 12.69 14.66
CA GLU A 113 7.11 12.56 14.96
C GLU A 113 7.95 12.87 13.70
N LEU A 114 7.54 12.35 12.53
CA LEU A 114 8.24 12.58 11.27
C LEU A 114 8.12 14.02 10.78
N HIS A 115 7.04 14.73 11.14
CA HIS A 115 6.85 16.13 10.77
C HIS A 115 7.92 17.04 11.37
N ALA A 116 8.40 16.75 12.57
CA ALA A 116 9.43 17.56 13.21
C ALA A 116 10.69 17.74 12.33
N PRO A 117 11.30 16.68 11.78
CA PRO A 117 12.48 16.81 10.92
C PRO A 117 12.17 17.08 9.43
N THR A 118 10.95 16.84 8.93
CA THR A 118 10.66 16.91 7.49
C THR A 118 9.56 17.88 7.09
N GLY A 119 8.80 18.41 8.07
CA GLY A 119 7.61 19.23 7.84
C GLY A 119 7.89 20.61 7.21
N ALA A 120 9.13 21.13 7.31
CA ALA A 120 9.54 22.32 6.58
C ALA A 120 9.71 22.08 5.07
N GLY A 121 9.79 20.81 4.64
CA GLY A 121 9.91 20.41 3.25
C GLY A 121 8.56 20.03 2.62
N ARG A 122 8.59 19.77 1.32
CA ARG A 122 7.40 19.35 0.58
C ARG A 122 7.01 17.90 0.90
N TYR A 123 7.98 16.99 0.99
CA TYR A 123 7.76 15.56 1.02
C TYR A 123 7.85 15.00 2.45
N VAL A 124 6.95 14.06 2.76
CA VAL A 124 6.95 13.32 4.02
C VAL A 124 8.23 12.47 4.14
N PHE A 125 8.66 11.87 3.04
CA PHE A 125 9.86 11.04 2.96
C PHE A 125 10.86 11.66 1.98
N PRO A 126 11.59 12.72 2.37
CA PRO A 126 12.60 13.32 1.52
C PRO A 126 13.73 12.33 1.22
N GLY A 127 14.33 12.50 0.04
CA GLY A 127 15.52 11.75 -0.37
C GLY A 127 16.80 12.39 0.16
N THR A 128 17.91 11.70 -0.05
CA THR A 128 19.26 12.21 0.27
C THR A 128 19.86 12.94 -0.93
N GLY A 129 20.69 13.93 -0.67
CA GLY A 129 21.37 14.70 -1.71
C GLY A 129 20.40 15.43 -2.65
N SER A 130 20.57 15.27 -3.96
CA SER A 130 19.71 15.87 -4.98
C SER A 130 18.37 15.19 -5.19
N ALA A 131 18.13 14.03 -4.55
CA ALA A 131 16.87 13.29 -4.68
C ALA A 131 15.75 14.01 -3.94
N LYS A 132 14.64 14.28 -4.63
CA LYS A 132 13.49 14.96 -4.03
C LYS A 132 12.75 14.08 -3.03
N THR A 133 12.63 12.77 -3.30
CA THR A 133 11.91 11.81 -2.47
C THR A 133 12.76 10.58 -2.18
N MET A 134 12.42 9.85 -1.15
CA MET A 134 12.97 8.53 -0.87
C MET A 134 12.96 7.63 -2.12
N SER A 135 14.02 6.84 -2.30
CA SER A 135 14.15 5.92 -3.44
C SER A 135 13.03 4.88 -3.46
N GLY A 136 12.57 4.50 -4.65
CA GLY A 136 11.58 3.43 -4.82
C GLY A 136 12.02 2.05 -4.31
N ASN A 137 13.33 1.86 -4.12
CA ASN A 137 13.89 0.61 -3.60
C ASN A 137 14.19 0.64 -2.09
N THR A 138 14.00 1.77 -1.41
CA THR A 138 14.42 1.95 -0.01
C THR A 138 13.77 0.92 0.93
N ILE A 139 12.46 0.73 0.85
CA ILE A 139 11.75 -0.27 1.67
C ILE A 139 12.28 -1.67 1.40
N ASN A 140 12.43 -2.06 0.13
CA ASN A 140 12.97 -3.39 -0.21
C ASN A 140 14.43 -3.54 0.23
N ALA A 141 15.23 -2.49 0.18
CA ALA A 141 16.60 -2.50 0.70
C ALA A 141 16.62 -2.69 2.23
N ALA A 142 15.71 -2.03 2.95
CA ALA A 142 15.57 -2.20 4.39
C ALA A 142 15.11 -3.61 4.75
N LEU A 143 14.13 -4.18 4.04
CA LEU A 143 13.69 -5.57 4.23
C LEU A 143 14.84 -6.55 4.04
N ARG A 144 15.66 -6.39 3.00
CA ARG A 144 16.85 -7.26 2.80
C ARG A 144 17.89 -7.11 3.92
N ARG A 145 18.10 -5.91 4.45
CA ARG A 145 18.99 -5.68 5.59
C ARG A 145 18.48 -6.34 6.87
N LEU A 146 17.18 -6.53 7.00
CA LEU A 146 16.52 -7.28 8.07
C LEU A 146 16.52 -8.80 7.83
N GLY A 147 17.11 -9.27 6.71
CA GLY A 147 17.22 -10.69 6.39
C GLY A 147 16.10 -11.26 5.51
N TYR A 148 15.13 -10.46 5.08
CA TYR A 148 14.02 -10.94 4.24
C TYR A 148 14.41 -11.02 2.76
N ASP A 149 14.07 -12.14 2.11
CA ASP A 149 14.22 -12.26 0.66
C ASP A 149 13.07 -11.54 -0.07
N THR A 150 13.42 -10.46 -0.76
CA THR A 150 12.42 -9.69 -1.53
C THR A 150 12.03 -10.33 -2.87
N LYS A 151 12.55 -11.53 -3.20
CA LYS A 151 12.11 -12.30 -4.38
C LYS A 151 11.06 -13.35 -4.02
N THR A 152 11.08 -13.87 -2.80
CA THR A 152 10.29 -15.03 -2.38
C THR A 152 9.42 -14.80 -1.14
N GLU A 153 9.82 -13.89 -0.22
CA GLU A 153 9.12 -13.72 1.06
C GLU A 153 8.23 -12.48 1.10
N ILE A 154 8.82 -11.28 1.02
CA ILE A 154 8.07 -10.03 1.19
C ILE A 154 8.69 -8.87 0.41
N THR A 155 7.86 -8.03 -0.17
CA THR A 155 8.27 -6.74 -0.75
C THR A 155 7.43 -5.61 -0.15
N GLY A 156 7.86 -4.37 -0.32
CA GLY A 156 7.02 -3.21 0.00
C GLY A 156 5.65 -3.24 -0.70
N HIS A 157 5.54 -3.91 -1.85
CA HIS A 157 4.26 -4.12 -2.53
C HIS A 157 3.45 -5.26 -1.91
N GLY A 158 4.13 -6.25 -1.34
CA GLY A 158 3.53 -7.39 -0.65
C GLY A 158 2.71 -7.00 0.57
N PHE A 159 3.00 -5.88 1.24
CA PHE A 159 2.18 -5.38 2.36
C PHE A 159 0.71 -5.19 1.99
N ARG A 160 0.40 -4.93 0.74
CA ARG A 160 -0.99 -4.79 0.27
C ARG A 160 -1.70 -6.14 0.21
N ALA A 161 -1.01 -7.18 -0.25
CA ALA A 161 -1.54 -8.54 -0.25
C ALA A 161 -1.66 -9.06 1.19
N MET A 162 -0.67 -8.81 2.05
CA MET A 162 -0.71 -9.10 3.48
C MET A 162 -1.96 -8.51 4.14
N ALA A 163 -2.16 -7.20 3.99
CA ALA A 163 -3.30 -6.51 4.59
C ALA A 163 -4.63 -7.03 4.02
N ARG A 164 -4.72 -7.23 2.69
CA ARG A 164 -5.92 -7.76 2.04
C ARG A 164 -6.29 -9.12 2.61
N THR A 165 -5.34 -10.05 2.66
CA THR A 165 -5.58 -11.43 3.12
C THR A 165 -5.98 -11.44 4.59
N ILE A 166 -5.25 -10.75 5.47
CA ILE A 166 -5.53 -10.78 6.90
C ILE A 166 -6.83 -10.04 7.24
N LEU A 167 -7.11 -8.90 6.59
CA LEU A 167 -8.36 -8.18 6.79
C LEU A 167 -9.58 -9.04 6.38
N ASP A 168 -9.47 -9.76 5.26
CA ASP A 168 -10.54 -10.62 4.73
C ASP A 168 -10.68 -11.91 5.56
N GLU A 169 -9.60 -12.69 5.68
CA GLU A 169 -9.64 -14.04 6.20
C GLU A 169 -9.59 -14.12 7.75
N VAL A 170 -8.86 -13.20 8.40
CA VAL A 170 -8.68 -13.20 9.86
C VAL A 170 -9.60 -12.22 10.57
N LEU A 171 -9.67 -10.99 10.08
CA LEU A 171 -10.49 -9.92 10.68
C LEU A 171 -11.90 -9.86 10.11
N GLN A 172 -12.20 -10.63 9.08
CA GLN A 172 -13.51 -10.77 8.44
C GLN A 172 -14.14 -9.42 8.05
N VAL A 173 -13.30 -8.53 7.57
CA VAL A 173 -13.72 -7.24 7.05
C VAL A 173 -14.34 -7.43 5.66
N ARG A 174 -15.44 -6.73 5.39
CA ARG A 174 -16.11 -6.75 4.09
C ARG A 174 -15.14 -6.45 2.94
N PRO A 175 -15.09 -7.30 1.88
CA PRO A 175 -14.14 -7.14 0.78
C PRO A 175 -14.26 -5.81 0.03
N ASP A 176 -15.47 -5.24 -0.08
CA ASP A 176 -15.67 -3.95 -0.76
C ASP A 176 -14.95 -2.80 -0.04
N LEU A 177 -14.91 -2.80 1.31
CA LEU A 177 -14.17 -1.80 2.09
C LEU A 177 -12.66 -1.92 1.85
N ILE A 178 -12.16 -3.18 1.79
CA ILE A 178 -10.74 -3.47 1.55
C ILE A 178 -10.34 -3.03 0.14
N GLU A 179 -11.14 -3.37 -0.89
CA GLU A 179 -10.86 -3.00 -2.28
C GLU A 179 -10.92 -1.47 -2.49
N HIS A 180 -11.85 -0.77 -1.80
CA HIS A 180 -11.87 0.69 -1.78
C HIS A 180 -10.61 1.27 -1.15
N GLN A 181 -10.15 0.71 -0.04
CA GLN A 181 -8.92 1.15 0.63
C GLN A 181 -7.69 0.91 -0.24
N LEU A 182 -7.67 -0.17 -0.99
CA LEU A 182 -6.62 -0.50 -1.95
C LEU A 182 -6.66 0.38 -3.22
N ALA A 183 -7.62 1.27 -3.36
CA ALA A 183 -7.86 2.03 -4.60
C ALA A 183 -7.94 1.12 -5.84
N HIS A 184 -8.59 -0.04 -5.68
CA HIS A 184 -8.94 -0.90 -6.81
C HIS A 184 -10.28 -0.47 -7.40
N ALA A 185 -10.50 -0.76 -8.69
CA ALA A 185 -11.78 -0.52 -9.31
C ALA A 185 -12.80 -1.52 -8.74
N VAL A 186 -13.67 -1.07 -7.86
CA VAL A 186 -14.84 -1.84 -7.45
C VAL A 186 -15.88 -1.69 -8.56
N LYS A 187 -16.27 -2.79 -9.20
CA LYS A 187 -17.38 -2.80 -10.13
C LYS A 187 -18.65 -2.62 -9.32
N ASP A 188 -19.19 -1.40 -9.29
CA ASP A 188 -20.53 -1.16 -8.80
C ASP A 188 -21.52 -1.67 -9.87
N PRO A 189 -22.41 -2.63 -9.54
CA PRO A 189 -23.46 -3.09 -10.45
C PRO A 189 -24.34 -1.96 -10.98
N ASN A 190 -24.45 -0.85 -10.26
CA ASN A 190 -25.28 0.30 -10.61
C ASN A 190 -24.54 1.41 -11.35
N GLY A 191 -23.26 1.22 -11.73
CA GLY A 191 -22.49 2.16 -12.55
C GLY A 191 -22.25 3.53 -11.90
N ARG A 192 -22.40 3.65 -10.58
CA ARG A 192 -22.18 4.92 -9.87
C ARG A 192 -20.70 5.26 -9.88
N ALA A 193 -20.40 6.48 -10.31
CA ALA A 193 -19.06 7.01 -10.24
C ALA A 193 -18.49 6.89 -8.82
N TYR A 194 -17.24 6.49 -8.73
CA TYR A 194 -16.46 6.31 -7.53
C TYR A 194 -16.63 7.49 -6.54
N HIS A 195 -17.40 7.31 -5.48
CA HIS A 195 -17.47 8.31 -4.42
C HIS A 195 -16.20 8.22 -3.57
N ARG A 196 -15.38 9.27 -3.58
CA ARG A 196 -14.11 9.39 -2.81
C ARG A 196 -14.27 9.06 -1.33
N THR A 197 -15.44 9.33 -0.78
CA THR A 197 -15.82 9.12 0.62
C THR A 197 -16.73 7.91 0.82
N ALA A 198 -16.87 7.04 -0.19
CA ALA A 198 -17.68 5.84 -0.04
C ALA A 198 -17.18 5.03 1.18
N HIS A 199 -18.11 4.75 2.08
CA HIS A 199 -17.85 3.98 3.30
C HIS A 199 -16.75 4.57 4.20
N LEU A 200 -16.57 5.89 4.21
CA LEU A 200 -15.50 6.52 5.00
C LEU A 200 -15.57 6.19 6.51
N PRO A 201 -16.73 6.21 7.18
CA PRO A 201 -16.82 5.83 8.59
C PRO A 201 -16.38 4.37 8.83
N GLU A 202 -16.81 3.45 7.98
CA GLU A 202 -16.47 2.03 8.06
C GLU A 202 -14.99 1.81 7.75
N ARG A 203 -14.44 2.52 6.77
CA ARG A 203 -13.01 2.47 6.44
C ARG A 203 -12.16 3.05 7.58
N LYS A 204 -12.59 4.10 8.26
CA LYS A 204 -11.90 4.61 9.47
C LYS A 204 -11.85 3.53 10.55
N LYS A 205 -12.96 2.84 10.80
CA LYS A 205 -13.00 1.71 11.76
C LYS A 205 -12.07 0.57 11.33
N MET A 206 -12.13 0.17 10.07
CA MET A 206 -11.27 -0.88 9.51
C MET A 206 -9.79 -0.54 9.66
N MET A 207 -9.37 0.67 9.32
CA MET A 207 -7.97 1.11 9.42
C MET A 207 -7.48 1.12 10.88
N GLN A 208 -8.32 1.55 11.81
CA GLN A 208 -7.98 1.50 13.24
C GLN A 208 -7.91 0.04 13.74
N GLN A 209 -8.89 -0.80 13.40
CA GLN A 209 -8.88 -2.22 13.72
C GLN A 209 -7.61 -2.92 13.17
N TRP A 210 -7.22 -2.59 11.95
CA TRP A 210 -6.00 -3.11 11.34
C TRP A 210 -4.73 -2.69 12.10
N ALA A 211 -4.60 -1.42 12.43
CA ALA A 211 -3.44 -0.92 13.18
C ALA A 211 -3.36 -1.53 14.58
N ASP A 212 -4.49 -1.62 15.29
CA ASP A 212 -4.58 -2.26 16.61
C ASP A 212 -4.25 -3.75 16.54
N TYR A 213 -4.62 -4.43 15.45
CA TYR A 213 -4.26 -5.82 15.21
C TYR A 213 -2.75 -5.99 15.00
N LEU A 214 -2.12 -5.12 14.20
CA LEU A 214 -0.67 -5.14 14.02
C LEU A 214 0.08 -4.92 15.36
N ASP A 215 -0.40 -4.01 16.20
CA ASP A 215 0.17 -3.78 17.54
C ASP A 215 0.04 -5.02 18.43
N LYS A 216 -1.13 -5.68 18.43
CA LYS A 216 -1.35 -6.93 19.18
C LYS A 216 -0.42 -8.05 18.71
N LEU A 217 -0.27 -8.24 17.40
CA LEU A 217 0.66 -9.20 16.83
C LEU A 217 2.10 -8.91 17.28
N LYS A 218 2.52 -7.66 17.20
CA LYS A 218 3.87 -7.24 17.60
C LYS A 218 4.12 -7.49 19.09
N ALA A 219 3.13 -7.22 19.93
CA ALA A 219 3.20 -7.45 21.37
C ALA A 219 3.23 -8.94 21.75
N GLY A 220 2.99 -9.86 20.81
CA GLY A 220 2.97 -11.30 21.10
C GLY A 220 1.68 -11.77 21.77
N ALA A 221 0.61 -10.99 21.73
CA ALA A 221 -0.70 -11.44 22.22
C ALA A 221 -1.22 -12.60 21.36
N ASP A 222 -1.79 -13.62 22.01
CA ASP A 222 -2.48 -14.71 21.31
C ASP A 222 -3.65 -14.11 20.51
N VAL A 223 -3.54 -14.16 19.20
CA VAL A 223 -4.62 -13.76 18.29
C VAL A 223 -5.51 -14.97 18.11
N ILE A 224 -6.50 -15.10 18.98
CA ILE A 224 -7.54 -16.12 18.82
C ILE A 224 -8.44 -15.66 17.67
N PRO A 225 -8.60 -16.46 16.59
CA PRO A 225 -9.58 -16.18 15.55
C PRO A 225 -10.97 -16.07 16.20
N LEU A 226 -11.75 -15.05 15.86
CA LEU A 226 -13.09 -14.84 16.42
C LEU A 226 -14.08 -15.97 16.06
N HIS A 227 -13.71 -16.87 15.15
CA HIS A 227 -14.48 -18.07 14.81
C HIS A 227 -13.52 -19.25 14.84
N GLY A 228 -13.71 -20.13 15.81
CA GLY A 228 -13.05 -21.42 15.83
C GLY A 228 -13.40 -22.19 14.57
N SER A 229 -12.40 -22.76 13.89
CA SER A 229 -12.64 -23.80 12.91
C SER A 229 -13.40 -24.93 13.62
N ALA A 230 -14.67 -25.09 13.27
CA ALA A 230 -15.39 -26.32 13.59
C ALA A 230 -14.59 -27.48 12.99
N ALA A 231 -14.15 -28.39 13.87
CA ALA A 231 -13.49 -29.63 13.52
C ALA A 231 -14.46 -30.56 12.77
#